data_3c1c7a083b5ae70d6b310292a8f0886d
#
_entry.id   3c1c7a083b5ae70d6b310292a8f0886d
#
_cell.length_a   1.000
_cell.length_b   1.000
_cell.length_c   1.000
_cell.angle_alpha   90.00
_cell.angle_beta   90.00
_cell.angle_gamma   90.00
#
_symmetry.space_group_name_H-M   'P 1'
#
loop_
_entity.id
_entity.type
_entity.pdbx_description
1 polymer ?
#
loop_
_entity_poly.entity_id
_entity_poly.type
_entity_poly.pdbx_seq_one_letter_code
_entity_poly.pdbx_strand_id
1 'polypeptide(L)'
;MGLGLAACLAAAARAEDLPPPGEEQAVDRLRDFSLEDLANLQVTSVSKRPEPLSEAPASIFVITADDIRRSGATSLPEALRLAPNLQVARINASQYAITARGMNSAESSNKLLVLVNGRSVYEPIGSGVLWQQVDVAMATVERIEVVSGPGGTLWGANAVNGVINVITKSGIDGLNVDAGGGDFDRTATVTLGGRLGGLTARGTVSAFDRSGLDGKPGEPQKDGFRGVMGNFRLDGGDDAQRWSLSTNLYNNHQDDADGRLWGGSVIARMDRTMANGSALEAQAYVARDDRSAVDTHERRDTYNIQLQDSMTLGRHQLVVGGEARAWREYFLSTNIFHFANPRATISLAALFAQDAVALTPDLKLTVGLKAEDNSYSGFDWLPSVKLAWTPSDTALLWASASRAVRPPNRIERELTALPILLPSPDFKSETLWAFEAGYRVQPTARLSLSVTAFYDVYDDLRVDQFQPATILPIVLRNGAKGESYGLEAWATFTVTDWWRLRAGGNTLQRDYRVKAGLNDFTQLQIAGADPRYQAQLRSGMQVTADVDLDLALRRVGRVTTVNGVENAPAYTEADARIGWRVRPGLELSVSGFNLLNDHHLEINDASTAPVRTVPRSVYVGLRWGF
;
A
#
# COMPACT_ATOMS: atom_id res chain seq x y z
N MET A 1 -20.44 -22.62 7.67
CA MET A 1 -20.27 -21.99 6.35
C MET A 1 -21.50 -22.09 5.42
N GLY A 2 -22.52 -22.86 5.70
CA GLY A 2 -23.70 -23.07 4.83
C GLY A 2 -24.85 -22.04 4.94
N LEU A 3 -24.95 -21.27 6.02
CA LEU A 3 -26.08 -20.38 6.26
C LEU A 3 -25.97 -18.99 5.59
N GLY A 4 -24.76 -18.51 5.30
CA GLY A 4 -24.53 -17.22 4.64
C GLY A 4 -24.83 -17.25 3.14
N LEU A 5 -24.56 -18.37 2.46
CA LEU A 5 -24.80 -18.52 1.02
C LEU A 5 -26.28 -18.68 0.68
N ALA A 6 -27.05 -19.32 1.56
CA ALA A 6 -28.49 -19.52 1.39
C ALA A 6 -29.30 -18.22 1.50
N ALA A 7 -28.86 -17.26 2.33
CA ALA A 7 -29.51 -15.95 2.46
C ALA A 7 -29.31 -15.07 1.21
N CYS A 8 -28.17 -15.16 0.54
CA CYS A 8 -27.92 -14.44 -0.72
C CYS A 8 -28.71 -15.02 -1.90
N LEU A 9 -28.89 -16.34 -1.95
CA LEU A 9 -29.67 -17.00 -3.02
C LEU A 9 -31.18 -16.78 -2.90
N ALA A 10 -31.70 -16.62 -1.67
CA ALA A 10 -33.12 -16.35 -1.44
C ALA A 10 -33.55 -14.91 -1.82
N ALA A 11 -32.61 -13.96 -1.86
CA ALA A 11 -32.86 -12.58 -2.31
C ALA A 11 -32.96 -12.47 -3.85
N ALA A 12 -32.30 -13.37 -4.60
CA ALA A 12 -32.29 -13.36 -6.06
C ALA A 12 -33.61 -13.85 -6.69
N ALA A 13 -34.47 -14.55 -5.94
CA ALA A 13 -35.73 -15.14 -6.44
C ALA A 13 -36.92 -14.17 -6.44
N ARG A 14 -36.76 -12.90 -6.10
CA ARG A 14 -37.81 -11.86 -6.11
C ARG A 14 -37.54 -10.67 -7.03
N ALA A 15 -36.69 -10.84 -8.02
CA ALA A 15 -36.26 -9.76 -8.94
C ALA A 15 -37.14 -9.65 -10.22
N GLU A 16 -38.46 -9.85 -10.14
CA GLU A 16 -39.34 -9.82 -11.33
C GLU A 16 -40.03 -8.47 -11.61
N ASP A 17 -39.80 -7.42 -10.82
CA ASP A 17 -40.39 -6.08 -11.05
C ASP A 17 -39.38 -4.93 -10.86
N LEU A 18 -38.23 -4.97 -11.53
CA LEU A 18 -37.37 -3.81 -11.61
C LEU A 18 -37.60 -3.08 -12.94
N PRO A 19 -37.78 -1.74 -12.92
CA PRO A 19 -37.87 -0.96 -14.16
C PRO A 19 -36.58 -1.12 -14.97
N PRO A 20 -36.61 -0.97 -16.29
CA PRO A 20 -35.43 -1.11 -17.15
C PRO A 20 -34.36 -0.11 -16.70
N PRO A 21 -33.06 -0.49 -16.76
CA PRO A 21 -31.97 0.35 -16.31
C PRO A 21 -31.93 1.65 -17.11
N GLY A 22 -32.48 2.70 -16.52
CA GLY A 22 -32.17 4.05 -16.89
C GLY A 22 -30.80 4.37 -16.32
N GLU A 23 -29.89 4.70 -17.22
CA GLU A 23 -28.56 5.23 -16.99
C GLU A 23 -27.40 4.25 -17.17
N GLU A 24 -27.10 3.94 -18.43
CA GLU A 24 -25.77 3.65 -18.97
C GLU A 24 -24.68 4.65 -18.54
N GLN A 25 -25.03 5.68 -17.78
CA GLN A 25 -24.15 6.80 -17.45
C GLN A 25 -23.19 6.56 -16.30
N ALA A 26 -23.42 5.59 -15.41
CA ALA A 26 -22.54 5.39 -14.24
C ALA A 26 -21.31 4.53 -14.55
N VAL A 27 -21.43 3.55 -15.47
CA VAL A 27 -20.29 2.69 -15.86
C VAL A 27 -19.41 3.35 -16.92
N ASP A 28 -20.00 4.17 -17.80
CA ASP A 28 -19.24 4.93 -18.81
C ASP A 28 -18.51 6.15 -18.22
N ARG A 29 -18.99 6.75 -17.12
CA ARG A 29 -18.31 7.86 -16.46
C ARG A 29 -16.95 7.50 -15.83
N LEU A 30 -16.65 6.25 -15.59
CA LEU A 30 -15.33 5.79 -15.11
C LEU A 30 -14.33 5.55 -16.25
N ARG A 31 -14.74 5.63 -17.51
CA ARG A 31 -13.88 5.36 -18.67
C ARG A 31 -13.00 6.52 -19.08
N ASP A 32 -13.41 7.74 -18.82
CA ASP A 32 -12.76 8.94 -19.34
C ASP A 32 -12.51 9.96 -18.24
N PHE A 33 -11.68 9.63 -17.24
CA PHE A 33 -11.08 10.70 -16.48
C PHE A 33 -10.22 11.54 -17.43
N SER A 34 -10.70 12.70 -17.79
CA SER A 34 -9.90 13.76 -18.39
C SER A 34 -8.73 14.09 -17.43
N LEU A 35 -7.71 14.77 -17.88
CA LEU A 35 -6.67 15.27 -16.97
C LEU A 35 -7.24 16.24 -15.93
N GLU A 36 -8.32 16.93 -16.28
CA GLU A 36 -9.05 17.81 -15.36
C GLU A 36 -9.78 17.01 -14.27
N ASP A 37 -10.44 15.89 -14.61
CA ASP A 37 -11.06 14.99 -13.64
C ASP A 37 -10.00 14.37 -12.69
N LEU A 38 -8.84 14.00 -13.23
CA LEU A 38 -7.71 13.51 -12.42
C LEU A 38 -7.15 14.61 -11.51
N ALA A 39 -7.05 15.86 -11.97
CA ALA A 39 -6.60 16.99 -11.16
C ALA A 39 -7.58 17.31 -10.02
N ASN A 40 -8.88 17.15 -10.27
CA ASN A 40 -9.97 17.36 -9.31
C ASN A 40 -10.31 16.13 -8.47
N LEU A 41 -9.63 15.00 -8.72
CA LEU A 41 -9.83 13.78 -7.93
C LEU A 41 -9.55 14.07 -6.45
N GLN A 42 -10.54 13.76 -5.61
CA GLN A 42 -10.42 14.00 -4.18
C GLN A 42 -9.49 12.94 -3.54
N VAL A 43 -8.39 13.40 -2.96
CA VAL A 43 -7.45 12.58 -2.19
C VAL A 43 -7.56 12.90 -0.70
N THR A 44 -7.29 11.92 0.14
CA THR A 44 -7.41 12.06 1.60
C THR A 44 -6.09 11.80 2.33
N SER A 45 -5.12 11.18 1.67
CA SER A 45 -3.89 10.71 2.32
C SER A 45 -2.92 11.82 2.72
N VAL A 46 -3.06 13.04 2.16
CA VAL A 46 -2.13 14.16 2.41
C VAL A 46 -2.56 15.02 3.58
N SER A 47 -3.88 15.22 3.79
CA SER A 47 -4.42 16.14 4.81
C SER A 47 -5.44 15.50 5.77
N LYS A 48 -5.74 14.20 5.61
CA LYS A 48 -6.84 13.46 6.29
C LYS A 48 -8.22 14.10 6.08
N ARG A 49 -8.39 14.87 5.03
CA ARG A 49 -9.66 15.41 4.57
C ARG A 49 -9.67 15.40 3.04
N PRO A 50 -10.83 15.35 2.40
CA PRO A 50 -10.90 15.44 0.95
C PRO A 50 -10.31 16.77 0.45
N GLU A 51 -9.33 16.69 -0.46
CA GLU A 51 -8.77 17.84 -1.17
C GLU A 51 -8.46 17.43 -2.64
N PRO A 52 -8.55 18.36 -3.61
CA PRO A 52 -8.19 18.06 -4.99
C PRO A 52 -6.72 17.62 -5.09
N LEU A 53 -6.45 16.63 -5.95
CA LEU A 53 -5.07 16.17 -6.19
C LEU A 53 -4.17 17.30 -6.67
N SER A 54 -4.70 18.26 -7.46
CA SER A 54 -3.98 19.44 -7.93
C SER A 54 -3.47 20.35 -6.82
N GLU A 55 -4.13 20.38 -5.65
CA GLU A 55 -3.80 21.23 -4.51
C GLU A 55 -3.00 20.50 -3.40
N ALA A 56 -2.86 19.18 -3.49
CA ALA A 56 -2.23 18.35 -2.47
C ALA A 56 -0.70 18.54 -2.46
N PRO A 57 -0.10 19.18 -1.41
CA PRO A 57 1.34 19.48 -1.36
C PRO A 57 2.15 18.27 -0.88
N ALA A 58 2.26 17.26 -1.72
CA ALA A 58 3.01 16.02 -1.49
C ALA A 58 3.35 15.32 -2.80
N SER A 59 4.33 14.43 -2.76
CA SER A 59 4.61 13.46 -3.83
C SER A 59 3.54 12.36 -3.78
N ILE A 60 2.42 12.56 -4.45
CA ILE A 60 1.28 11.64 -4.47
C ILE A 60 0.98 11.16 -5.88
N PHE A 61 0.86 9.85 -6.05
CA PHE A 61 0.39 9.17 -7.26
C PHE A 61 -0.91 8.42 -6.96
N VAL A 62 -1.88 8.49 -7.86
CA VAL A 62 -3.15 7.77 -7.71
C VAL A 62 -3.28 6.72 -8.78
N ILE A 63 -3.53 5.48 -8.36
CA ILE A 63 -3.85 4.34 -9.23
C ILE A 63 -5.37 4.19 -9.19
N THR A 64 -6.02 4.39 -10.32
CA THR A 64 -7.48 4.29 -10.45
C THR A 64 -7.95 2.85 -10.68
N ALA A 65 -9.24 2.57 -10.48
CA ALA A 65 -9.84 1.28 -10.81
C ALA A 65 -9.63 0.91 -12.29
N ASP A 66 -9.68 1.91 -13.21
CA ASP A 66 -9.42 1.70 -14.63
C ASP A 66 -7.95 1.34 -14.89
N ASP A 67 -7.00 1.98 -14.19
CA ASP A 67 -5.58 1.61 -14.27
C ASP A 67 -5.34 0.15 -13.87
N ILE A 68 -5.98 -0.29 -12.78
CA ILE A 68 -5.90 -1.69 -12.31
C ILE A 68 -6.49 -2.63 -13.36
N ARG A 69 -7.68 -2.32 -13.89
CA ARG A 69 -8.33 -3.12 -14.94
C ARG A 69 -7.44 -3.25 -16.17
N ARG A 70 -6.91 -2.13 -16.67
CA ARG A 70 -6.10 -2.05 -17.90
C ARG A 70 -4.70 -2.62 -17.73
N SER A 71 -4.18 -2.73 -16.51
CA SER A 71 -2.89 -3.39 -16.26
C SER A 71 -2.97 -4.91 -16.26
N GLY A 72 -4.15 -5.49 -16.03
CA GLY A 72 -4.31 -6.92 -15.82
C GLY A 72 -3.79 -7.42 -14.47
N ALA A 73 -3.48 -6.52 -13.52
CA ALA A 73 -2.99 -6.89 -12.20
C ALA A 73 -4.00 -7.75 -11.42
N THR A 74 -3.57 -8.91 -10.96
CA THR A 74 -4.37 -9.90 -10.23
C THR A 74 -4.28 -9.75 -8.72
N SER A 75 -3.37 -8.91 -8.20
CA SER A 75 -3.15 -8.70 -6.78
C SER A 75 -2.76 -7.26 -6.46
N LEU A 76 -2.92 -6.88 -5.17
CA LEU A 76 -2.56 -5.55 -4.71
C LEU A 76 -1.06 -5.22 -4.94
N PRO A 77 -0.08 -6.08 -4.60
CA PRO A 77 1.33 -5.81 -4.90
C PRO A 77 1.60 -5.58 -6.39
N GLU A 78 0.97 -6.35 -7.28
CA GLU A 78 1.13 -6.15 -8.73
C GLU A 78 0.50 -4.83 -9.20
N ALA A 79 -0.65 -4.44 -8.65
CA ALA A 79 -1.25 -3.14 -8.93
C ALA A 79 -0.35 -1.97 -8.46
N LEU A 80 0.40 -2.13 -7.37
CA LEU A 80 1.33 -1.11 -6.85
C LEU A 80 2.52 -0.85 -7.80
N ARG A 81 2.86 -1.76 -8.72
CA ARG A 81 3.87 -1.53 -9.77
C ARG A 81 3.50 -0.37 -10.71
N LEU A 82 2.23 0.01 -10.75
CA LEU A 82 1.75 1.14 -11.55
C LEU A 82 2.22 2.50 -11.02
N ALA A 83 2.62 2.59 -9.75
CA ALA A 83 3.13 3.80 -9.13
C ALA A 83 4.63 3.98 -9.41
N PRO A 84 5.05 5.05 -10.13
CA PRO A 84 6.44 5.27 -10.51
C PRO A 84 7.35 5.63 -9.33
N ASN A 85 6.78 5.99 -8.20
CA ASN A 85 7.47 6.37 -6.96
C ASN A 85 7.60 5.21 -5.95
N LEU A 86 7.17 3.98 -6.32
CA LEU A 86 7.38 2.78 -5.51
C LEU A 86 8.38 1.83 -6.16
N GLN A 87 9.20 1.22 -5.34
CA GLN A 87 9.95 0.02 -5.71
C GLN A 87 9.14 -1.20 -5.23
N VAL A 88 8.75 -2.06 -6.17
CA VAL A 88 8.04 -3.30 -5.91
C VAL A 88 8.90 -4.44 -6.41
N ALA A 89 9.36 -5.30 -5.51
CA ALA A 89 10.15 -6.48 -5.84
C ALA A 89 9.45 -7.73 -5.29
N ARG A 90 9.28 -8.73 -6.14
CA ARG A 90 8.69 -10.02 -5.77
C ARG A 90 9.77 -10.93 -5.20
N ILE A 91 9.56 -11.44 -3.99
CA ILE A 91 10.47 -12.35 -3.29
C ILE A 91 10.11 -13.80 -3.62
N ASN A 92 8.83 -14.14 -3.53
CA ASN A 92 8.28 -15.46 -3.87
C ASN A 92 6.81 -15.31 -4.35
N ALA A 93 6.06 -16.39 -4.48
CA ALA A 93 4.69 -16.34 -4.97
C ALA A 93 3.73 -15.49 -4.11
N SER A 94 4.03 -15.27 -2.83
CA SER A 94 3.17 -14.57 -1.87
C SER A 94 3.79 -13.34 -1.22
N GLN A 95 5.14 -13.24 -1.21
CA GLN A 95 5.87 -12.21 -0.49
C GLN A 95 6.49 -11.19 -1.45
N TYR A 96 6.44 -9.93 -1.03
CA TYR A 96 6.98 -8.79 -1.76
C TYR A 96 7.76 -7.88 -0.83
N ALA A 97 8.83 -7.30 -1.33
CA ALA A 97 9.51 -6.17 -0.73
C ALA A 97 9.05 -4.89 -1.45
N ILE A 98 8.32 -4.03 -0.74
CA ILE A 98 7.75 -2.81 -1.32
C ILE A 98 8.18 -1.61 -0.48
N THR A 99 8.79 -0.63 -1.12
CA THR A 99 9.24 0.59 -0.44
C THR A 99 9.16 1.81 -1.36
N ALA A 100 9.21 2.99 -0.77
CA ALA A 100 9.54 4.25 -1.41
C ALA A 100 10.90 4.73 -0.88
N ARG A 101 11.70 5.38 -1.72
CA ARG A 101 12.95 6.08 -1.32
C ARG A 101 14.00 5.21 -0.62
N GLY A 102 13.99 3.90 -0.86
CA GLY A 102 15.05 2.99 -0.43
C GLY A 102 14.70 2.09 0.75
N MET A 103 15.71 1.32 1.20
CA MET A 103 15.62 0.30 2.25
C MET A 103 14.70 -0.86 1.87
N ASN A 104 14.91 -1.44 0.68
CA ASN A 104 14.10 -2.54 0.16
C ASN A 104 14.73 -3.91 0.47
N SER A 105 14.07 -4.71 1.27
CA SER A 105 14.35 -6.13 1.51
C SER A 105 13.15 -6.78 2.21
N ALA A 106 13.17 -8.10 2.40
CA ALA A 106 12.13 -8.77 3.20
C ALA A 106 12.05 -8.24 4.64
N GLU A 107 13.16 -7.83 5.22
CA GLU A 107 13.22 -7.35 6.61
C GLU A 107 13.13 -5.83 6.74
N SER A 108 13.65 -5.06 5.78
CA SER A 108 13.75 -3.60 5.90
C SER A 108 12.65 -2.82 5.19
N SER A 109 11.79 -3.48 4.40
CA SER A 109 10.59 -2.87 3.79
C SER A 109 9.50 -2.60 4.85
N ASN A 110 9.88 -1.95 5.95
CA ASN A 110 9.07 -1.73 7.14
C ASN A 110 8.79 -0.24 7.42
N LYS A 111 9.03 0.62 6.44
CA LYS A 111 8.92 2.07 6.56
C LYS A 111 7.75 2.67 5.76
N LEU A 112 6.90 1.81 5.18
CA LEU A 112 5.65 2.20 4.53
C LEU A 112 4.46 1.84 5.43
N LEU A 113 3.60 2.81 5.67
CA LEU A 113 2.30 2.55 6.27
C LEU A 113 1.31 2.19 5.16
N VAL A 114 0.67 1.04 5.28
CA VAL A 114 -0.37 0.58 4.35
C VAL A 114 -1.71 0.54 5.05
N LEU A 115 -2.70 1.16 4.42
CA LEU A 115 -4.07 1.25 4.91
C LEU A 115 -5.04 0.60 3.92
N VAL A 116 -6.04 -0.10 4.42
CA VAL A 116 -7.19 -0.59 3.65
C VAL A 116 -8.46 -0.05 4.30
N ASN A 117 -9.15 0.87 3.63
CA ASN A 117 -10.31 1.59 4.17
C ASN A 117 -10.02 2.24 5.54
N GLY A 118 -8.82 2.81 5.72
CA GLY A 118 -8.37 3.42 6.96
C GLY A 118 -7.86 2.45 8.03
N ARG A 119 -8.01 1.13 7.87
CA ARG A 119 -7.40 0.14 8.76
C ARG A 119 -5.92 -0.05 8.40
N SER A 120 -5.03 0.17 9.36
CA SER A 120 -3.62 -0.18 9.21
C SER A 120 -3.44 -1.70 9.14
N VAL A 121 -2.72 -2.17 8.13
CA VAL A 121 -2.33 -3.58 7.98
C VAL A 121 -0.89 -3.84 8.42
N TYR A 122 -0.26 -2.86 9.06
CA TYR A 122 1.08 -2.98 9.62
C TYR A 122 1.09 -3.98 10.80
N GLU A 123 2.10 -4.84 10.86
CA GLU A 123 2.26 -5.84 11.90
C GLU A 123 3.44 -5.48 12.83
N PRO A 124 3.31 -5.59 14.16
CA PRO A 124 4.31 -5.13 15.11
C PRO A 124 5.32 -6.22 15.57
N ILE A 125 5.22 -7.48 15.10
CA ILE A 125 6.18 -8.53 15.47
C ILE A 125 7.51 -8.34 14.75
N GLY A 126 7.49 -8.34 13.42
CA GLY A 126 8.67 -8.16 12.56
C GLY A 126 8.79 -6.77 11.97
N SER A 127 7.77 -5.97 12.05
CA SER A 127 7.52 -4.70 11.34
C SER A 127 7.24 -4.88 9.84
N GLY A 128 6.36 -4.02 9.33
CA GLY A 128 6.04 -3.98 7.92
C GLY A 128 4.68 -4.54 7.57
N VAL A 129 4.55 -5.03 6.36
CA VAL A 129 3.29 -5.54 5.82
C VAL A 129 3.48 -6.98 5.38
N LEU A 130 2.71 -7.88 5.97
CA LEU A 130 2.63 -9.26 5.51
C LEU A 130 1.66 -9.32 4.33
N TRP A 131 2.16 -9.16 3.10
CA TRP A 131 1.36 -9.06 1.88
C TRP A 131 0.46 -10.28 1.67
N GLN A 132 0.85 -11.45 2.16
CA GLN A 132 0.06 -12.67 2.15
C GLN A 132 -1.17 -12.65 3.10
N GLN A 133 -1.29 -11.62 3.95
CA GLN A 133 -2.44 -11.36 4.83
C GLN A 133 -3.24 -10.12 4.40
N VAL A 134 -2.81 -9.42 3.33
CA VAL A 134 -3.49 -8.23 2.82
C VAL A 134 -4.33 -8.61 1.60
N ASP A 135 -5.52 -9.12 1.87
CA ASP A 135 -6.41 -9.60 0.82
C ASP A 135 -7.46 -8.57 0.47
N VAL A 136 -7.30 -7.99 -0.71
CA VAL A 136 -8.24 -7.06 -1.33
C VAL A 136 -8.60 -7.58 -2.71
N ALA A 137 -9.88 -7.86 -2.95
CA ALA A 137 -10.35 -8.21 -4.29
C ALA A 137 -10.19 -7.02 -5.23
N MET A 138 -9.36 -7.13 -6.27
CA MET A 138 -9.02 -6.03 -7.18
C MET A 138 -10.25 -5.39 -7.82
N ALA A 139 -11.29 -6.17 -8.12
CA ALA A 139 -12.57 -5.68 -8.65
C ALA A 139 -13.28 -4.67 -7.71
N THR A 140 -13.01 -4.73 -6.41
CA THR A 140 -13.63 -3.85 -5.41
C THR A 140 -12.83 -2.58 -5.14
N VAL A 141 -11.60 -2.47 -5.62
CA VAL A 141 -10.78 -1.27 -5.43
C VAL A 141 -11.34 -0.12 -6.26
N GLU A 142 -11.54 1.02 -5.60
CA GLU A 142 -11.90 2.29 -6.23
C GLU A 142 -10.65 3.02 -6.70
N ARG A 143 -9.69 3.17 -5.79
CA ARG A 143 -8.39 3.78 -6.06
C ARG A 143 -7.36 3.38 -4.99
N ILE A 144 -6.10 3.57 -5.33
CA ILE A 144 -4.98 3.47 -4.39
C ILE A 144 -4.24 4.79 -4.42
N GLU A 145 -4.14 5.45 -3.27
CA GLU A 145 -3.36 6.68 -3.10
C GLU A 145 -1.97 6.30 -2.57
N VAL A 146 -0.92 6.64 -3.32
CA VAL A 146 0.48 6.34 -2.99
C VAL A 146 1.20 7.66 -2.73
N VAL A 147 1.49 7.92 -1.47
CA VAL A 147 2.25 9.10 -1.02
C VAL A 147 3.66 8.66 -0.69
N SER A 148 4.67 9.23 -1.36
CA SER A 148 6.07 9.10 -0.96
C SER A 148 6.45 10.22 -0.02
N GLY A 149 7.36 9.90 0.92
CA GLY A 149 7.78 10.81 1.99
C GLY A 149 6.93 10.70 3.25
N PRO A 150 7.36 11.38 4.33
CA PRO A 150 6.77 11.17 5.64
C PRO A 150 5.32 11.59 5.75
N GLY A 151 4.49 10.69 6.24
CA GLY A 151 3.11 10.92 6.64
C GLY A 151 2.91 11.01 8.16
N GLY A 152 3.99 11.05 8.94
CA GLY A 152 3.98 10.82 10.39
C GLY A 152 3.05 11.72 11.18
N THR A 153 2.96 13.02 10.86
CA THR A 153 2.12 13.98 11.59
C THR A 153 0.64 13.63 11.60
N LEU A 154 0.11 13.08 10.51
CA LEU A 154 -1.30 12.70 10.43
C LEU A 154 -1.51 11.19 10.68
N TRP A 155 -0.65 10.36 10.11
CA TRP A 155 -0.81 8.90 10.12
C TRP A 155 -0.05 8.22 11.25
N GLY A 156 0.93 8.92 11.88
CA GLY A 156 1.71 8.42 13.01
C GLY A 156 2.90 7.58 12.61
N ALA A 157 3.32 6.76 13.54
CA ALA A 157 4.44 5.84 13.40
C ALA A 157 4.31 4.94 12.17
N ASN A 158 5.47 4.55 11.61
CA ASN A 158 5.62 3.70 10.42
C ASN A 158 5.31 4.37 9.08
N ALA A 159 4.68 5.57 9.06
CA ALA A 159 4.57 6.40 7.87
C ALA A 159 5.89 7.18 7.64
N VAL A 160 7.00 6.46 7.50
CA VAL A 160 8.36 7.02 7.42
C VAL A 160 8.71 7.37 5.98
N ASN A 161 8.73 6.39 5.10
CA ASN A 161 9.06 6.57 3.68
C ASN A 161 7.82 6.81 2.81
N GLY A 162 6.62 6.60 3.36
CA GLY A 162 5.37 6.84 2.63
C GLY A 162 4.13 6.23 3.27
N VAL A 163 3.01 6.48 2.59
CA VAL A 163 1.68 5.94 2.93
C VAL A 163 1.04 5.37 1.67
N ILE A 164 0.54 4.16 1.74
CA ILE A 164 -0.31 3.54 0.72
C ILE A 164 -1.71 3.43 1.30
N ASN A 165 -2.70 4.05 0.68
CA ASN A 165 -4.08 4.01 1.13
C ASN A 165 -4.97 3.38 0.06
N VAL A 166 -5.43 2.17 0.32
CA VAL A 166 -6.32 1.40 -0.55
C VAL A 166 -7.76 1.70 -0.16
N ILE A 167 -8.52 2.27 -1.09
CA ILE A 167 -9.90 2.66 -0.90
C ILE A 167 -10.77 1.76 -1.77
N THR A 168 -11.76 1.09 -1.16
CA THR A 168 -12.69 0.24 -1.89
C THR A 168 -14.00 0.96 -2.17
N LYS A 169 -14.64 0.62 -3.29
CA LYS A 169 -15.95 1.15 -3.70
C LYS A 169 -16.97 1.01 -2.58
N SER A 170 -17.80 2.01 -2.38
CA SER A 170 -18.93 1.95 -1.43
C SER A 170 -20.04 1.03 -1.96
N GLY A 171 -20.49 1.22 -3.19
CA GLY A 171 -21.51 0.41 -3.85
C GLY A 171 -20.99 -0.24 -5.12
N ILE A 172 -21.59 -1.35 -5.47
CA ILE A 172 -21.53 -1.98 -6.79
C ILE A 172 -22.93 -2.52 -7.01
N ASP A 173 -23.60 -2.08 -8.07
CA ASP A 173 -24.96 -2.53 -8.36
C ASP A 173 -24.94 -3.83 -9.17
N GLY A 174 -25.92 -4.69 -8.91
CA GLY A 174 -26.10 -5.95 -9.62
C GLY A 174 -25.10 -7.04 -9.29
N LEU A 175 -25.00 -8.02 -10.16
CA LEU A 175 -24.06 -9.14 -10.11
C LEU A 175 -22.88 -8.85 -11.00
N ASN A 176 -21.67 -8.91 -10.45
CA ASN A 176 -20.41 -8.77 -11.17
C ASN A 176 -19.54 -10.01 -10.96
N VAL A 177 -18.98 -10.51 -12.05
CA VAL A 177 -18.07 -11.67 -12.06
C VAL A 177 -16.78 -11.27 -12.77
N ASP A 178 -15.65 -11.39 -12.08
CA ASP A 178 -14.31 -11.26 -12.63
C ASP A 178 -13.61 -12.60 -12.47
N ALA A 179 -13.21 -13.24 -13.55
CA ALA A 179 -12.54 -14.54 -13.50
C ALA A 179 -11.44 -14.60 -14.56
N GLY A 180 -10.44 -15.42 -14.30
CA GLY A 180 -9.39 -15.65 -15.29
C GLY A 180 -8.37 -16.67 -14.83
N GLY A 181 -7.49 -17.01 -15.75
CA GLY A 181 -6.42 -17.97 -15.49
C GLY A 181 -5.33 -17.90 -16.53
N GLY A 182 -4.15 -18.32 -16.13
CA GLY A 182 -2.96 -18.31 -16.95
C GLY A 182 -1.90 -19.26 -16.41
N ASP A 183 -0.68 -19.02 -16.86
CA ASP A 183 0.47 -19.85 -16.48
C ASP A 183 0.80 -19.75 -15.00
N PHE A 184 0.63 -18.55 -14.42
CA PHE A 184 1.02 -18.27 -13.06
C PHE A 184 -0.17 -18.07 -12.11
N ASP A 185 -1.17 -17.27 -12.49
CA ASP A 185 -2.31 -16.90 -11.66
C ASP A 185 -3.62 -17.49 -12.18
N ARG A 186 -4.50 -17.86 -11.25
CA ARG A 186 -5.93 -18.14 -11.49
C ARG A 186 -6.73 -17.37 -10.46
N THR A 187 -7.74 -16.65 -10.89
CA THR A 187 -8.59 -15.85 -10.00
C THR A 187 -10.06 -15.97 -10.37
N ALA A 188 -10.92 -15.89 -9.37
CA ALA A 188 -12.36 -15.79 -9.55
C ALA A 188 -12.96 -14.92 -8.45
N THR A 189 -13.67 -13.87 -8.83
CA THR A 189 -14.33 -12.94 -7.92
C THR A 189 -15.79 -12.78 -8.32
N VAL A 190 -16.68 -12.93 -7.37
CA VAL A 190 -18.12 -12.66 -7.53
C VAL A 190 -18.50 -11.57 -6.55
N THR A 191 -19.09 -10.50 -7.06
CA THR A 191 -19.62 -9.39 -6.27
C THR A 191 -21.09 -9.22 -6.55
N LEU A 192 -21.89 -9.17 -5.50
CA LEU A 192 -23.30 -8.83 -5.55
C LEU A 192 -23.53 -7.58 -4.70
N GLY A 193 -24.20 -6.59 -5.24
CA GLY A 193 -24.53 -5.38 -4.50
C GLY A 193 -25.80 -4.73 -4.99
N GLY A 194 -26.24 -3.72 -4.24
CA GLY A 194 -27.43 -2.95 -4.58
C GLY A 194 -27.97 -2.17 -3.39
N ARG A 195 -29.08 -1.48 -3.62
CA ARG A 195 -29.78 -0.68 -2.61
C ARG A 195 -30.87 -1.49 -1.92
N LEU A 196 -30.89 -1.42 -0.59
CA LEU A 196 -31.90 -2.02 0.27
C LEU A 196 -32.58 -0.90 1.09
N GLY A 197 -33.61 -0.26 0.51
CA GLY A 197 -34.20 0.94 1.09
C GLY A 197 -33.18 2.11 1.08
N GLY A 198 -32.89 2.67 2.27
CA GLY A 198 -31.89 3.76 2.43
C GLY A 198 -30.44 3.27 2.58
N LEU A 199 -30.19 1.97 2.44
CA LEU A 199 -28.87 1.38 2.61
C LEU A 199 -28.29 0.92 1.27
N THR A 200 -26.96 0.97 1.13
CA THR A 200 -26.23 0.31 0.05
C THR A 200 -25.48 -0.86 0.61
N ALA A 201 -25.67 -2.05 0.06
CA ALA A 201 -25.00 -3.27 0.51
C ALA A 201 -24.19 -3.91 -0.63
N ARG A 202 -23.04 -4.49 -0.28
CA ARG A 202 -22.18 -5.23 -1.19
C ARG A 202 -21.58 -6.45 -0.50
N GLY A 203 -21.68 -7.60 -1.14
CA GLY A 203 -20.99 -8.83 -0.76
C GLY A 203 -20.06 -9.28 -1.87
N THR A 204 -18.82 -9.64 -1.54
CA THR A 204 -17.81 -10.12 -2.49
C THR A 204 -17.20 -11.41 -1.96
N VAL A 205 -17.05 -12.40 -2.82
CA VAL A 205 -16.24 -13.60 -2.58
C VAL A 205 -15.21 -13.70 -3.69
N SER A 206 -13.96 -13.92 -3.32
CA SER A 206 -12.84 -14.07 -4.26
C SER A 206 -12.01 -15.28 -3.89
N ALA A 207 -11.58 -16.03 -4.90
CA ALA A 207 -10.64 -17.13 -4.77
C ALA A 207 -9.47 -16.92 -5.73
N PHE A 208 -8.28 -17.36 -5.33
CA PHE A 208 -7.09 -17.28 -6.15
C PHE A 208 -6.19 -18.51 -5.94
N ASP A 209 -5.39 -18.81 -6.97
CA ASP A 209 -4.35 -19.84 -6.96
C ASP A 209 -3.16 -19.33 -7.77
N ARG A 210 -2.00 -19.17 -7.11
CA ARG A 210 -0.74 -18.72 -7.70
C ARG A 210 0.26 -19.85 -7.67
N SER A 211 0.81 -20.18 -8.83
CA SER A 211 1.89 -21.15 -8.95
C SER A 211 3.16 -20.65 -8.25
N GLY A 212 4.01 -21.57 -7.80
CA GLY A 212 5.33 -21.23 -7.30
C GLY A 212 6.21 -20.60 -8.37
N LEU A 213 7.15 -19.75 -7.96
CA LEU A 213 8.16 -19.18 -8.84
C LEU A 213 9.27 -20.19 -9.13
N ASP A 214 10.05 -19.96 -10.17
CA ASP A 214 11.21 -20.80 -10.49
C ASP A 214 12.44 -20.38 -9.68
N GLY A 215 13.20 -21.35 -9.17
CA GLY A 215 14.49 -21.11 -8.56
C GLY A 215 15.55 -20.85 -9.63
N LYS A 216 15.68 -21.79 -10.56
CA LYS A 216 16.35 -21.63 -11.85
C LYS A 216 15.32 -21.86 -12.94
N PRO A 217 15.55 -21.35 -14.17
CA PRO A 217 14.63 -21.60 -15.27
C PRO A 217 14.30 -23.08 -15.41
N GLY A 218 13.01 -23.43 -15.30
CA GLY A 218 12.52 -24.81 -15.39
C GLY A 218 12.61 -25.65 -14.12
N GLU A 219 13.02 -25.06 -12.98
CA GLU A 219 13.01 -25.72 -11.66
C GLU A 219 11.96 -25.05 -10.73
N PRO A 220 10.66 -25.41 -10.86
CA PRO A 220 9.60 -24.80 -10.05
C PRO A 220 9.83 -25.07 -8.56
N GLN A 221 9.64 -24.05 -7.76
CA GLN A 221 9.75 -24.12 -6.31
C GLN A 221 8.37 -24.42 -5.69
N LYS A 222 8.39 -24.98 -4.48
CA LYS A 222 7.18 -25.27 -3.72
C LYS A 222 6.79 -24.05 -2.86
N ASP A 223 6.55 -22.89 -3.48
CA ASP A 223 6.11 -21.67 -2.82
C ASP A 223 4.76 -21.17 -3.34
N GLY A 224 3.96 -22.07 -3.92
CA GLY A 224 2.61 -21.79 -4.38
C GLY A 224 1.74 -21.17 -3.27
N PHE A 225 0.82 -20.30 -3.66
CA PHE A 225 -0.02 -19.54 -2.76
C PHE A 225 -1.46 -19.50 -3.24
N ARG A 226 -2.39 -20.01 -2.45
CA ARG A 226 -3.82 -20.06 -2.78
C ARG A 226 -4.67 -19.60 -1.61
N GLY A 227 -5.85 -19.11 -1.91
CA GLY A 227 -6.74 -18.64 -0.86
C GLY A 227 -8.13 -18.28 -1.32
N VAL A 228 -8.97 -18.02 -0.31
CA VAL A 228 -10.33 -17.52 -0.46
C VAL A 228 -10.51 -16.34 0.48
N MET A 229 -11.12 -15.26 -0.03
CA MET A 229 -11.50 -14.10 0.77
C MET A 229 -12.98 -13.78 0.60
N GLY A 230 -13.57 -13.25 1.67
CA GLY A 230 -14.91 -12.70 1.68
C GLY A 230 -14.91 -11.27 2.20
N ASN A 231 -15.64 -10.38 1.53
CA ASN A 231 -15.82 -9.01 1.96
C ASN A 231 -17.31 -8.68 1.96
N PHE A 232 -17.76 -8.01 3.02
CA PHE A 232 -19.10 -7.44 3.08
C PHE A 232 -19.00 -5.97 3.47
N ARG A 233 -19.79 -5.11 2.82
CA ARG A 233 -19.87 -3.69 3.14
C ARG A 233 -21.33 -3.24 3.14
N LEU A 234 -21.66 -2.40 4.12
CA LEU A 234 -22.95 -1.76 4.28
C LEU A 234 -22.70 -0.27 4.52
N ASP A 235 -23.32 0.58 3.72
CA ASP A 235 -23.27 2.03 3.85
C ASP A 235 -24.69 2.57 4.05
N GLY A 236 -24.82 3.59 4.89
CA GLY A 236 -26.10 4.24 5.17
C GLY A 236 -25.94 5.66 5.68
N GLY A 237 -27.07 6.32 5.88
CA GLY A 237 -27.12 7.70 6.35
C GLY A 237 -27.62 8.68 5.29
N ASP A 238 -27.37 9.95 5.53
CA ASP A 238 -27.76 11.08 4.69
C ASP A 238 -26.57 12.07 4.52
N ASP A 239 -26.81 13.24 3.96
CA ASP A 239 -25.77 14.25 3.72
C ASP A 239 -25.17 14.80 5.02
N ALA A 240 -25.93 14.78 6.13
CA ALA A 240 -25.47 15.27 7.43
C ALA A 240 -24.71 14.21 8.23
N GLN A 241 -25.05 12.93 8.06
CA GLN A 241 -24.44 11.83 8.76
C GLN A 241 -24.38 10.58 7.89
N ARG A 242 -23.20 10.14 7.54
CA ARG A 242 -22.93 8.88 6.83
C ARG A 242 -22.25 7.89 7.76
N TRP A 243 -22.53 6.62 7.57
CA TRP A 243 -21.85 5.55 8.29
C TRP A 243 -21.59 4.37 7.36
N SER A 244 -20.58 3.61 7.67
CA SER A 244 -20.28 2.36 6.98
C SER A 244 -19.84 1.27 7.96
N LEU A 245 -20.19 0.04 7.63
CA LEU A 245 -19.71 -1.17 8.28
C LEU A 245 -19.11 -2.06 7.22
N SER A 246 -17.86 -2.45 7.38
CA SER A 246 -17.21 -3.38 6.46
C SER A 246 -16.54 -4.52 7.20
N THR A 247 -16.58 -5.70 6.59
CA THR A 247 -15.90 -6.90 7.08
C THR A 247 -14.97 -7.43 6.00
N ASN A 248 -13.90 -8.05 6.45
CA ASN A 248 -12.96 -8.77 5.59
C ASN A 248 -12.64 -10.11 6.27
N LEU A 249 -12.66 -11.19 5.51
CA LEU A 249 -12.32 -12.53 5.97
C LEU A 249 -11.40 -13.17 4.94
N TYR A 250 -10.38 -13.89 5.37
CA TYR A 250 -9.50 -14.63 4.47
C TYR A 250 -9.08 -15.97 5.08
N ASN A 251 -8.76 -16.91 4.19
CA ASN A 251 -8.18 -18.19 4.53
C ASN A 251 -7.24 -18.61 3.39
N ASN A 252 -5.94 -18.50 3.65
CA ASN A 252 -4.89 -18.67 2.66
C ASN A 252 -3.96 -19.82 3.07
N HIS A 253 -3.31 -20.40 2.08
CA HIS A 253 -2.35 -21.48 2.23
C HIS A 253 -1.10 -21.19 1.39
N GLN A 254 0.08 -21.35 2.00
CA GLN A 254 1.38 -21.35 1.33
C GLN A 254 1.92 -22.77 1.30
N ASP A 255 2.41 -23.20 0.15
CA ASP A 255 2.93 -24.56 0.00
C ASP A 255 4.31 -24.73 0.65
N ASP A 256 5.10 -23.64 0.77
CA ASP A 256 6.31 -23.63 1.58
C ASP A 256 5.96 -23.65 3.08
N ALA A 257 6.69 -24.45 3.84
CA ALA A 257 6.49 -24.65 5.28
C ALA A 257 5.04 -25.05 5.70
N ASP A 258 4.20 -25.56 4.79
CA ASP A 258 2.77 -25.86 5.04
C ASP A 258 2.05 -24.72 5.76
N GLY A 259 2.31 -23.48 5.29
CA GLY A 259 1.85 -22.25 5.94
C GLY A 259 0.36 -22.04 5.77
N ARG A 260 -0.38 -21.89 6.88
CA ARG A 260 -1.80 -21.56 6.92
C ARG A 260 -1.99 -20.18 7.51
N LEU A 261 -2.76 -19.35 6.82
CA LEU A 261 -3.05 -17.98 7.21
C LEU A 261 -4.56 -17.77 7.15
N TRP A 262 -5.16 -17.41 8.26
CA TRP A 262 -6.57 -17.04 8.28
C TRP A 262 -6.77 -15.83 9.16
N GLY A 263 -7.80 -15.08 8.89
CA GLY A 263 -8.09 -13.91 9.68
C GLY A 263 -9.30 -13.15 9.18
N GLY A 264 -9.47 -11.98 9.76
CA GLY A 264 -10.50 -11.07 9.33
C GLY A 264 -10.56 -9.81 10.17
N SER A 265 -11.37 -8.87 9.71
CA SER A 265 -11.58 -7.59 10.38
C SER A 265 -13.01 -7.11 10.24
N VAL A 266 -13.43 -6.29 11.22
CA VAL A 266 -14.66 -5.51 11.18
C VAL A 266 -14.28 -4.06 11.40
N ILE A 267 -14.71 -3.17 10.50
CA ILE A 267 -14.45 -1.74 10.53
C ILE A 267 -15.78 -1.00 10.53
N ALA A 268 -15.99 -0.16 11.52
CA ALA A 268 -17.12 0.77 11.61
C ALA A 268 -16.59 2.20 11.45
N ARG A 269 -17.22 2.99 10.59
CA ARG A 269 -16.90 4.40 10.37
C ARG A 269 -18.17 5.24 10.38
N MET A 270 -18.07 6.44 10.91
CA MET A 270 -19.10 7.46 10.90
C MET A 270 -18.47 8.81 10.53
N ASP A 271 -19.08 9.48 9.57
CA ASP A 271 -18.77 10.86 9.16
C ASP A 271 -20.02 11.71 9.45
N ARG A 272 -19.85 12.83 10.17
CA ARG A 272 -20.97 13.69 10.55
C ARG A 272 -20.61 15.16 10.40
N THR A 273 -21.45 15.92 9.70
CA THR A 273 -21.38 17.37 9.68
C THR A 273 -22.10 17.91 10.92
N MET A 274 -21.37 18.64 11.76
CA MET A 274 -21.87 19.22 13.00
C MET A 274 -22.60 20.53 12.73
N ALA A 275 -23.43 20.99 13.69
CA ALA A 275 -24.21 22.23 13.56
C ALA A 275 -23.35 23.49 13.38
N ASN A 276 -22.10 23.49 13.84
CA ASN A 276 -21.12 24.56 13.62
C ASN A 276 -20.38 24.48 12.27
N GLY A 277 -20.74 23.53 11.42
CA GLY A 277 -20.12 23.28 10.11
C GLY A 277 -18.80 22.47 10.17
N SER A 278 -18.37 21.99 11.35
CA SER A 278 -17.22 21.07 11.41
C SER A 278 -17.60 19.67 10.95
N ALA A 279 -16.61 18.91 10.47
CA ALA A 279 -16.77 17.53 10.01
C ALA A 279 -16.10 16.57 11.00
N LEU A 280 -16.93 15.87 11.78
CA LEU A 280 -16.50 14.85 12.71
C LEU A 280 -16.40 13.51 11.99
N GLU A 281 -15.24 12.85 12.09
CA GLU A 281 -15.00 11.49 11.62
C GLU A 281 -14.65 10.61 12.83
N ALA A 282 -15.32 9.46 12.94
CA ALA A 282 -15.02 8.43 13.92
C ALA A 282 -14.84 7.09 13.22
N GLN A 283 -13.77 6.36 13.55
CA GLN A 283 -13.51 5.02 13.07
C GLN A 283 -13.10 4.10 14.22
N ALA A 284 -13.63 2.89 14.22
CA ALA A 284 -13.18 1.82 15.10
C ALA A 284 -13.05 0.53 14.30
N TYR A 285 -12.03 -0.29 14.62
CA TYR A 285 -11.93 -1.61 14.04
C TYR A 285 -11.37 -2.63 15.03
N VAL A 286 -11.77 -3.87 14.78
CA VAL A 286 -11.14 -5.06 15.36
C VAL A 286 -10.67 -5.97 14.24
N ALA A 287 -9.51 -6.59 14.42
CA ALA A 287 -8.96 -7.54 13.46
C ALA A 287 -8.30 -8.71 14.20
N ARG A 288 -8.35 -9.89 13.60
CA ARG A 288 -7.59 -11.07 14.00
C ARG A 288 -6.86 -11.62 12.80
N ASP A 289 -5.58 -11.88 12.99
CA ASP A 289 -4.71 -12.57 12.06
C ASP A 289 -4.08 -13.78 12.77
N ASP A 290 -4.15 -14.95 12.15
CA ASP A 290 -3.59 -16.19 12.65
C ASP A 290 -2.74 -16.83 11.55
N ARG A 291 -1.49 -17.16 11.88
CA ARG A 291 -0.54 -17.78 10.97
C ARG A 291 0.11 -18.96 11.65
N SER A 292 0.09 -20.10 10.99
CA SER A 292 0.79 -21.29 11.44
C SER A 292 1.65 -21.86 10.30
N ALA A 293 2.83 -22.32 10.65
CA ALA A 293 3.78 -23.05 9.82
C ALA A 293 4.35 -24.21 10.64
N VAL A 294 5.21 -25.03 10.06
CA VAL A 294 5.75 -26.26 10.70
C VAL A 294 6.27 -26.00 12.13
N ASP A 295 7.03 -24.91 12.33
CA ASP A 295 7.72 -24.64 13.61
C ASP A 295 7.16 -23.43 14.36
N THR A 296 6.15 -22.74 13.82
CA THR A 296 5.67 -21.47 14.39
C THR A 296 4.16 -21.36 14.36
N HIS A 297 3.62 -20.76 15.41
CA HIS A 297 2.23 -20.33 15.46
C HIS A 297 2.16 -18.91 16.00
N GLU A 298 1.56 -18.02 15.24
CA GLU A 298 1.37 -16.61 15.54
C GLU A 298 -0.11 -16.26 15.49
N ARG A 299 -0.59 -15.54 16.51
CA ARG A 299 -1.93 -14.93 16.50
C ARG A 299 -1.82 -13.51 17.01
N ARG A 300 -2.48 -12.60 16.29
CA ARG A 300 -2.56 -11.20 16.64
C ARG A 300 -4.01 -10.74 16.62
N ASP A 301 -4.47 -10.15 17.74
CA ASP A 301 -5.72 -9.44 17.85
C ASP A 301 -5.45 -7.94 17.90
N THR A 302 -6.00 -7.18 16.97
CA THR A 302 -5.83 -5.72 16.88
C THR A 302 -7.14 -5.02 17.24
N TYR A 303 -7.05 -3.99 18.08
CA TYR A 303 -8.15 -3.10 18.45
C TYR A 303 -7.72 -1.66 18.17
N ASN A 304 -8.57 -0.89 17.51
CA ASN A 304 -8.28 0.52 17.21
C ASN A 304 -9.54 1.36 17.32
N ILE A 305 -9.35 2.57 17.84
CA ILE A 305 -10.33 3.64 17.77
C ILE A 305 -9.63 4.93 17.38
N GLN A 306 -10.22 5.69 16.46
CA GLN A 306 -9.75 6.98 16.00
C GLN A 306 -10.92 7.95 15.93
N LEU A 307 -10.66 9.19 16.35
CA LEU A 307 -11.59 10.31 16.28
C LEU A 307 -10.87 11.51 15.70
N GLN A 308 -11.52 12.25 14.83
CA GLN A 308 -10.97 13.46 14.21
C GLN A 308 -12.10 14.45 13.96
N ASP A 309 -11.82 15.74 14.16
CA ASP A 309 -12.70 16.85 13.77
C ASP A 309 -11.95 17.80 12.85
N SER A 310 -12.59 18.22 11.77
CA SER A 310 -12.06 19.13 10.76
C SER A 310 -12.95 20.37 10.68
N MET A 311 -12.37 21.55 10.86
CA MET A 311 -13.14 22.81 10.90
C MET A 311 -12.45 23.91 10.10
N THR A 312 -13.25 24.82 9.55
CA THR A 312 -12.76 26.03 8.88
C THR A 312 -13.12 27.26 9.71
N LEU A 313 -12.11 28.02 10.13
CA LEU A 313 -12.25 29.24 10.96
C LEU A 313 -11.59 30.43 10.24
N GLY A 314 -12.35 31.13 9.42
CA GLY A 314 -11.84 32.18 8.56
C GLY A 314 -10.81 31.63 7.56
N ARG A 315 -9.54 32.05 7.68
CA ARG A 315 -8.42 31.58 6.84
C ARG A 315 -7.73 30.31 7.35
N HIS A 316 -8.16 29.77 8.49
CA HIS A 316 -7.61 28.59 9.13
C HIS A 316 -8.43 27.34 8.77
N GLN A 317 -7.75 26.25 8.44
CA GLN A 317 -8.33 24.95 8.21
C GLN A 317 -7.70 23.99 9.21
N LEU A 318 -8.39 23.78 10.34
CA LEU A 318 -7.92 22.99 11.46
C LEU A 318 -8.36 21.52 11.30
N VAL A 319 -7.45 20.61 11.61
CA VAL A 319 -7.75 19.19 11.82
C VAL A 319 -7.16 18.79 13.16
N VAL A 320 -7.98 18.29 14.06
CA VAL A 320 -7.55 17.80 15.38
C VAL A 320 -8.07 16.39 15.57
N GLY A 321 -7.33 15.54 16.24
CA GLY A 321 -7.78 14.19 16.46
C GLY A 321 -6.90 13.37 17.39
N GLY A 322 -7.34 12.14 17.63
CA GLY A 322 -6.63 11.18 18.47
C GLY A 322 -6.88 9.75 18.02
N GLU A 323 -5.98 8.89 18.45
CA GLU A 323 -6.00 7.46 18.14
C GLU A 323 -5.55 6.66 19.37
N ALA A 324 -6.20 5.53 19.61
CA ALA A 324 -5.70 4.51 20.53
C ALA A 324 -5.75 3.15 19.84
N ARG A 325 -4.64 2.41 19.91
CA ARG A 325 -4.49 1.10 19.31
C ARG A 325 -3.83 0.12 20.29
N ALA A 326 -4.28 -1.12 20.26
CA ALA A 326 -3.65 -2.20 21.00
C ALA A 326 -3.56 -3.45 20.15
N TRP A 327 -2.41 -4.11 20.21
CA TRP A 327 -2.17 -5.43 19.65
C TRP A 327 -1.96 -6.42 20.79
N ARG A 328 -2.75 -7.50 20.80
CA ARG A 328 -2.52 -8.65 21.66
C ARG A 328 -1.95 -9.77 20.82
N GLU A 329 -0.74 -10.17 21.16
CA GLU A 329 0.03 -11.12 20.39
C GLU A 329 0.27 -12.40 21.15
N TYR A 330 0.24 -13.49 20.42
CA TYR A 330 0.70 -14.79 20.84
C TYR A 330 1.64 -15.35 19.77
N PHE A 331 2.86 -15.68 20.14
CA PHE A 331 3.84 -16.27 19.27
C PHE A 331 4.49 -17.47 19.96
N LEU A 332 4.34 -18.64 19.37
CA LEU A 332 4.98 -19.88 19.79
C LEU A 332 5.92 -20.36 18.69
N SER A 333 7.12 -20.71 19.04
CA SER A 333 8.11 -21.31 18.16
C SER A 333 8.73 -22.53 18.83
N THR A 334 8.96 -23.59 18.06
CA THR A 334 9.63 -24.81 18.48
C THR A 334 11.10 -24.85 18.08
N ASN A 335 11.56 -23.83 17.33
CA ASN A 335 12.96 -23.67 16.96
C ASN A 335 13.73 -22.79 17.97
N ILE A 336 15.01 -22.51 17.68
CA ILE A 336 15.87 -21.71 18.58
C ILE A 336 15.43 -20.23 18.69
N PHE A 337 14.68 -19.71 17.70
CA PHE A 337 14.18 -18.34 17.71
C PHE A 337 12.85 -18.28 18.45
N HIS A 338 12.85 -17.71 19.64
CA HIS A 338 11.65 -17.65 20.47
C HIS A 338 11.61 -16.36 21.32
N PHE A 339 10.44 -16.04 21.85
CA PHE A 339 10.25 -15.02 22.86
C PHE A 339 10.17 -15.67 24.24
N ALA A 340 10.83 -15.08 25.25
CA ALA A 340 10.77 -15.57 26.64
C ALA A 340 9.32 -15.62 27.17
N ASN A 341 8.48 -14.67 26.78
CA ASN A 341 7.03 -14.72 26.99
C ASN A 341 6.34 -14.86 25.63
N PRO A 342 5.60 -15.94 25.36
CA PRO A 342 4.89 -16.10 24.09
C PRO A 342 3.78 -15.05 23.89
N ARG A 343 3.30 -14.40 24.95
CA ARG A 343 2.23 -13.37 24.89
C ARG A 343 2.80 -11.99 25.13
N ALA A 344 2.35 -11.02 24.34
CA ALA A 344 2.65 -9.62 24.54
C ALA A 344 1.41 -8.76 24.25
N THR A 345 1.38 -7.57 24.85
CA THR A 345 0.43 -6.51 24.48
C THR A 345 1.25 -5.28 24.16
N ILE A 346 1.14 -4.82 22.92
CA ILE A 346 1.76 -3.58 22.46
C ILE A 346 0.65 -2.55 22.31
N SER A 347 0.86 -1.34 22.80
CA SER A 347 -0.15 -0.28 22.74
C SER A 347 0.45 1.02 22.19
N LEU A 348 -0.43 1.80 21.58
CA LEU A 348 -0.14 3.12 21.04
C LEU A 348 -1.30 4.05 21.37
N ALA A 349 -0.98 5.25 21.88
CA ALA A 349 -1.93 6.34 22.03
C ALA A 349 -1.35 7.59 21.39
N ALA A 350 -2.16 8.35 20.66
CA ALA A 350 -1.68 9.54 19.96
C ALA A 350 -2.73 10.64 19.91
N LEU A 351 -2.24 11.89 19.96
CA LEU A 351 -3.01 13.10 19.69
C LEU A 351 -2.33 13.87 18.57
N PHE A 352 -3.09 14.47 17.68
CA PHE A 352 -2.53 15.31 16.62
C PHE A 352 -3.38 16.55 16.37
N ALA A 353 -2.70 17.59 15.89
CA ALA A 353 -3.32 18.83 15.41
C ALA A 353 -2.57 19.32 14.18
N GLN A 354 -3.30 19.85 13.22
CA GLN A 354 -2.76 20.48 12.02
C GLN A 354 -3.59 21.72 11.69
N ASP A 355 -2.93 22.82 11.35
CA ASP A 355 -3.56 24.04 10.86
C ASP A 355 -2.99 24.39 9.48
N ALA A 356 -3.85 24.51 8.49
CA ALA A 356 -3.50 25.03 7.18
C ALA A 356 -4.06 26.46 7.04
N VAL A 357 -3.15 27.44 7.04
CA VAL A 357 -3.47 28.87 7.04
C VAL A 357 -3.27 29.44 5.63
N ALA A 358 -4.30 30.03 5.04
CA ALA A 358 -4.19 30.83 3.84
C ALA A 358 -3.50 32.17 4.20
N LEU A 359 -2.20 32.31 3.88
CA LEU A 359 -1.44 33.54 4.07
C LEU A 359 -1.88 34.59 3.05
N THR A 360 -2.05 34.16 1.78
CA THR A 360 -2.66 34.92 0.71
C THR A 360 -3.64 33.97 -0.05
N PRO A 361 -4.43 34.42 -1.03
CA PRO A 361 -5.29 33.52 -1.79
C PRO A 361 -4.56 32.36 -2.47
N ASP A 362 -3.30 32.57 -2.85
CA ASP A 362 -2.44 31.63 -3.60
C ASP A 362 -1.34 31.00 -2.76
N LEU A 363 -1.17 31.38 -1.48
CA LEU A 363 -0.10 30.88 -0.60
C LEU A 363 -0.67 30.33 0.70
N LYS A 364 -0.46 29.04 0.95
CA LYS A 364 -0.94 28.30 2.12
C LYS A 364 0.24 27.75 2.94
N LEU A 365 0.25 28.02 4.23
CA LEU A 365 1.18 27.43 5.20
C LEU A 365 0.44 26.39 6.03
N THR A 366 0.96 25.17 6.09
CA THR A 366 0.44 24.10 6.96
C THR A 366 1.45 23.77 8.03
N VAL A 367 1.04 23.80 9.29
CA VAL A 367 1.84 23.39 10.45
C VAL A 367 1.09 22.29 11.19
N GLY A 368 1.77 21.20 11.49
CA GLY A 368 1.19 20.07 12.18
C GLY A 368 2.11 19.47 13.22
N LEU A 369 1.52 18.86 14.23
CA LEU A 369 2.21 18.14 15.29
C LEU A 369 1.39 16.93 15.71
N LYS A 370 2.04 15.77 15.83
CA LYS A 370 1.50 14.59 16.50
C LYS A 370 2.39 14.25 17.68
N ALA A 371 1.75 13.95 18.80
CA ALA A 371 2.35 13.36 19.98
C ALA A 371 1.88 11.92 20.07
N GLU A 372 2.81 10.98 20.17
CA GLU A 372 2.51 9.54 20.18
C GLU A 372 3.27 8.88 21.32
N ASP A 373 2.57 8.08 22.12
CA ASP A 373 3.16 7.21 23.15
C ASP A 373 2.97 5.75 22.75
N ASN A 374 4.07 5.06 22.59
CA ASN A 374 4.13 3.64 22.23
C ASN A 374 4.78 2.85 23.37
N SER A 375 4.18 1.75 23.78
CA SER A 375 4.64 0.93 24.90
C SER A 375 6.08 0.38 24.74
N TYR A 376 6.62 0.39 23.50
CA TYR A 376 8.00 -0.06 23.22
C TYR A 376 9.00 1.09 23.10
N SER A 377 8.65 2.18 22.46
CA SER A 377 9.56 3.33 22.24
C SER A 377 9.37 4.46 23.25
N GLY A 378 8.24 4.50 23.97
CA GLY A 378 7.83 5.65 24.75
C GLY A 378 7.30 6.78 23.88
N PHE A 379 7.63 8.01 24.23
CA PHE A 379 7.03 9.20 23.67
C PHE A 379 7.82 9.75 22.47
N ASP A 380 7.12 9.96 21.35
CA ASP A 380 7.67 10.53 20.13
C ASP A 380 6.85 11.78 19.67
N TRP A 381 7.56 12.78 19.12
CA TRP A 381 6.99 13.96 18.51
C TRP A 381 7.20 13.94 16.99
N LEU A 382 6.14 14.19 16.21
CA LEU A 382 6.15 14.15 14.76
C LEU A 382 5.68 15.49 14.19
N PRO A 383 6.54 16.53 14.20
CA PRO A 383 6.23 17.83 13.61
C PRO A 383 6.30 17.80 12.09
N SER A 384 5.52 18.69 11.45
CA SER A 384 5.65 19.01 10.03
C SER A 384 5.32 20.45 9.74
N VAL A 385 6.00 21.00 8.74
CA VAL A 385 5.70 22.30 8.14
C VAL A 385 5.68 22.12 6.64
N LYS A 386 4.64 22.65 5.97
CA LYS A 386 4.50 22.62 4.51
C LYS A 386 4.11 24.02 4.02
N LEU A 387 4.69 24.44 2.92
CA LEU A 387 4.33 25.65 2.19
C LEU A 387 3.84 25.26 0.81
N ALA A 388 2.67 25.70 0.41
CA ALA A 388 2.06 25.46 -0.90
C ALA A 388 1.76 26.79 -1.57
N TRP A 389 2.25 26.99 -2.79
CA TRP A 389 2.00 28.16 -3.61
C TRP A 389 1.37 27.76 -4.94
N THR A 390 0.18 28.32 -5.21
CA THR A 390 -0.61 28.09 -6.43
C THR A 390 -0.58 29.35 -7.31
N PRO A 391 0.52 29.59 -8.07
CA PRO A 391 0.64 30.81 -8.90
C PRO A 391 -0.41 30.90 -10.02
N SER A 392 -1.09 29.81 -10.32
CA SER A 392 -2.22 29.72 -11.23
C SER A 392 -3.08 28.50 -10.87
N ASP A 393 -4.30 28.43 -11.40
CA ASP A 393 -5.24 27.30 -11.18
C ASP A 393 -4.69 25.95 -11.67
N THR A 394 -3.64 25.97 -12.49
CA THR A 394 -3.02 24.78 -13.09
C THR A 394 -1.63 24.44 -12.55
N ALA A 395 -1.12 25.20 -11.57
CA ALA A 395 0.24 25.01 -11.07
C ALA A 395 0.30 25.06 -9.56
N LEU A 396 1.02 24.12 -8.96
CA LEU A 396 1.33 24.05 -7.53
C LEU A 396 2.84 23.88 -7.35
N LEU A 397 3.46 24.79 -6.60
CA LEU A 397 4.79 24.61 -6.03
C LEU A 397 4.65 24.37 -4.53
N TRP A 398 5.43 23.45 -3.99
CA TRP A 398 5.38 23.17 -2.57
C TRP A 398 6.77 22.81 -2.02
N ALA A 399 6.94 23.06 -0.72
CA ALA A 399 8.10 22.59 0.03
C ALA A 399 7.64 22.11 1.41
N SER A 400 8.34 21.12 1.97
CA SER A 400 8.03 20.57 3.29
C SER A 400 9.27 20.19 4.07
N ALA A 401 9.14 20.24 5.41
CA ALA A 401 10.06 19.63 6.35
C ALA A 401 9.24 18.87 7.39
N SER A 402 9.57 17.60 7.63
CA SER A 402 8.81 16.75 8.55
C SER A 402 9.67 15.69 9.22
N ARG A 403 9.27 15.31 10.45
CA ARG A 403 9.87 14.21 11.20
C ARG A 403 8.92 13.01 11.22
N ALA A 404 9.47 11.83 11.02
CA ALA A 404 8.77 10.56 11.17
C ALA A 404 9.61 9.56 11.97
N VAL A 405 8.95 8.54 12.53
CA VAL A 405 9.60 7.50 13.33
C VAL A 405 9.08 6.11 12.95
N ARG A 406 9.94 5.12 13.09
CA ARG A 406 9.58 3.71 13.13
C ARG A 406 9.86 3.16 14.51
N PRO A 407 8.83 2.89 15.33
CA PRO A 407 9.01 2.25 16.64
C PRO A 407 9.66 0.86 16.50
N PRO A 408 10.33 0.38 17.54
CA PRO A 408 10.85 -0.98 17.56
C PRO A 408 9.71 -1.99 17.46
N ASN A 409 10.01 -3.10 16.82
CA ASN A 409 9.14 -4.26 16.79
C ASN A 409 9.47 -5.25 17.89
N ARG A 410 8.68 -6.32 18.00
CA ARG A 410 8.87 -7.32 19.02
C ARG A 410 10.14 -8.14 18.82
N ILE A 411 10.48 -8.46 17.56
CA ILE A 411 11.73 -9.16 17.22
C ILE A 411 12.94 -8.36 17.70
N GLU A 412 12.98 -7.06 17.42
CA GLU A 412 14.11 -6.21 17.81
C GLU A 412 14.31 -6.13 19.31
N ARG A 413 13.25 -6.20 20.12
CA ARG A 413 13.34 -6.02 21.57
C ARG A 413 13.40 -7.31 22.37
N GLU A 414 12.74 -8.37 21.95
CA GLU A 414 12.45 -9.55 22.76
C GLU A 414 12.96 -10.86 22.18
N LEU A 415 13.34 -10.92 20.87
CA LEU A 415 13.73 -12.17 20.26
C LEU A 415 15.02 -12.72 20.89
N THR A 416 14.99 -14.01 21.22
CA THR A 416 16.11 -14.76 21.76
C THR A 416 16.40 -15.96 20.88
N ALA A 417 17.67 -16.23 20.62
CA ALA A 417 18.15 -17.42 19.91
C ALA A 417 19.55 -17.80 20.39
N LEU A 418 19.67 -18.33 21.64
CA LEU A 418 20.95 -18.66 22.22
C LEU A 418 21.63 -19.83 21.48
N PRO A 419 22.95 -19.75 21.22
CA PRO A 419 23.91 -18.70 21.62
C PRO A 419 24.04 -17.56 20.56
N ILE A 420 23.14 -17.43 19.58
CA ILE A 420 23.29 -16.57 18.39
C ILE A 420 22.85 -15.13 18.67
N LEU A 421 21.66 -14.94 19.28
CA LEU A 421 21.01 -13.65 19.45
C LEU A 421 20.52 -13.45 20.88
N LEU A 422 20.79 -12.26 21.42
CA LEU A 422 20.25 -11.78 22.70
C LEU A 422 19.17 -10.73 22.48
N PRO A 423 18.16 -10.63 23.37
CA PRO A 423 17.16 -9.58 23.32
C PRO A 423 17.75 -8.19 23.55
N SER A 424 17.13 -7.17 22.99
CA SER A 424 17.54 -5.77 23.09
C SER A 424 16.43 -4.88 23.66
N PRO A 425 16.13 -4.95 24.95
CA PRO A 425 15.01 -4.21 25.55
C PRO A 425 15.15 -2.69 25.45
N ASP A 426 16.37 -2.18 25.23
CA ASP A 426 16.67 -0.75 25.08
C ASP A 426 16.61 -0.24 23.63
N PHE A 427 16.19 -1.08 22.67
CA PHE A 427 16.06 -0.67 21.28
C PHE A 427 15.00 0.44 21.15
N LYS A 428 15.35 1.56 20.46
CA LYS A 428 14.55 2.78 20.34
C LYS A 428 13.96 2.92 18.94
N SER A 429 13.08 3.91 18.76
CA SER A 429 12.59 4.31 17.44
C SER A 429 13.73 4.69 16.50
N GLU A 430 13.67 4.21 15.26
CA GLU A 430 14.44 4.80 14.15
C GLU A 430 13.78 6.12 13.74
N THR A 431 14.57 7.11 13.38
CA THR A 431 14.07 8.46 13.08
C THR A 431 14.43 8.91 11.69
N LEU A 432 13.55 9.71 11.09
CA LEU A 432 13.74 10.39 9.82
C LEU A 432 13.41 11.87 9.96
N TRP A 433 14.29 12.75 9.44
CA TRP A 433 13.95 14.09 9.02
C TRP A 433 13.98 14.15 7.50
N ALA A 434 12.87 14.55 6.89
CA ALA A 434 12.74 14.67 5.45
C ALA A 434 12.50 16.11 5.02
N PHE A 435 13.16 16.50 3.95
CA PHE A 435 13.02 17.78 3.28
C PHE A 435 12.63 17.52 1.83
N GLU A 436 11.56 18.17 1.37
CA GLU A 436 11.01 17.92 0.05
C GLU A 436 10.66 19.25 -0.63
N ALA A 437 10.78 19.27 -1.95
CA ALA A 437 10.26 20.34 -2.78
C ALA A 437 9.66 19.74 -4.06
N GLY A 438 8.51 20.22 -4.47
CA GLY A 438 7.80 19.68 -5.62
C GLY A 438 7.13 20.74 -6.48
N TYR A 439 6.92 20.35 -7.72
CA TYR A 439 6.20 21.13 -8.72
C TYR A 439 5.22 20.22 -9.45
N ARG A 440 3.95 20.60 -9.42
CA ARG A 440 2.88 19.95 -10.19
C ARG A 440 2.24 20.99 -11.10
N VAL A 441 2.06 20.64 -12.38
CA VAL A 441 1.50 21.57 -13.34
C VAL A 441 0.73 20.85 -14.44
N GLN A 442 -0.34 21.48 -14.88
CA GLN A 442 -1.12 21.09 -16.07
C GLN A 442 -1.02 22.22 -17.09
N PRO A 443 0.08 22.29 -17.89
CA PRO A 443 0.30 23.40 -18.81
C PRO A 443 -0.70 23.44 -19.97
N THR A 444 -1.35 22.33 -20.27
CA THR A 444 -2.43 22.21 -21.25
C THR A 444 -3.49 21.21 -20.77
N ALA A 445 -4.68 21.23 -21.34
CA ALA A 445 -5.73 20.22 -21.06
C ALA A 445 -5.28 18.79 -21.38
N ARG A 446 -4.15 18.60 -22.09
CA ARG A 446 -3.64 17.29 -22.54
C ARG A 446 -2.35 16.84 -21.84
N LEU A 447 -1.71 17.69 -21.03
CA LEU A 447 -0.43 17.37 -20.39
C LEU A 447 -0.47 17.73 -18.90
N SER A 448 -0.18 16.75 -18.05
CA SER A 448 0.06 16.92 -16.61
C SER A 448 1.44 16.43 -16.25
N LEU A 449 2.17 17.18 -15.41
CA LEU A 449 3.53 16.91 -14.95
C LEU A 449 3.58 17.02 -13.44
N SER A 450 4.35 16.14 -12.80
CA SER A 450 4.70 16.23 -11.38
C SER A 450 6.16 15.86 -11.19
N VAL A 451 6.91 16.69 -10.46
CA VAL A 451 8.31 16.44 -10.11
C VAL A 451 8.49 16.75 -8.63
N THR A 452 9.19 15.88 -7.92
CA THR A 452 9.54 16.06 -6.50
C THR A 452 11.01 15.74 -6.30
N ALA A 453 11.74 16.63 -5.63
CA ALA A 453 13.06 16.39 -5.08
C ALA A 453 12.92 16.10 -3.59
N PHE A 454 13.69 15.15 -3.07
CA PHE A 454 13.69 14.79 -1.65
C PHE A 454 15.11 14.64 -1.12
N TYR A 455 15.27 14.92 0.18
CA TYR A 455 16.48 14.71 0.96
C TYR A 455 16.08 14.23 2.35
N ASP A 456 16.41 12.99 2.66
CA ASP A 456 15.99 12.25 3.84
C ASP A 456 17.21 11.96 4.72
N VAL A 457 17.15 12.35 6.01
CA VAL A 457 18.22 12.15 7.00
C VAL A 457 17.74 11.18 8.06
N TYR A 458 18.35 10.00 8.08
CA TYR A 458 18.02 8.92 9.02
C TYR A 458 19.00 8.88 10.18
N ASP A 459 18.48 8.61 11.37
CA ASP A 459 19.28 8.30 12.55
C ASP A 459 18.68 7.11 13.31
N ASP A 460 19.50 6.51 14.19
CA ASP A 460 19.12 5.37 15.02
C ASP A 460 18.67 4.14 14.23
N LEU A 461 19.15 3.97 12.98
CA LEU A 461 18.87 2.79 12.18
C LEU A 461 19.46 1.51 12.84
N ARG A 462 18.77 0.39 12.66
CA ARG A 462 19.19 -0.92 13.18
C ARG A 462 20.56 -1.33 12.64
N VAL A 463 21.36 -1.93 13.52
CA VAL A 463 22.53 -2.74 13.20
C VAL A 463 22.48 -4.04 13.99
N ASP A 464 23.07 -5.08 13.44
CA ASP A 464 23.26 -6.38 14.10
C ASP A 464 24.67 -6.41 14.71
N GLN A 465 24.80 -5.86 15.93
CA GLN A 465 26.08 -5.68 16.60
C GLN A 465 26.62 -7.02 17.10
N PHE A 466 27.87 -7.31 16.77
CA PHE A 466 28.57 -8.50 17.26
C PHE A 466 29.65 -8.15 18.29
N GLN A 467 30.04 -9.17 19.07
CA GLN A 467 31.14 -9.04 20.04
C GLN A 467 32.49 -9.27 19.32
N PRO A 468 33.42 -8.28 19.32
CA PRO A 468 34.67 -8.41 18.55
C PRO A 468 35.50 -9.65 18.89
N ALA A 469 35.45 -10.11 20.15
CA ALA A 469 36.26 -11.26 20.63
C ALA A 469 35.64 -12.62 20.29
N THR A 470 34.31 -12.72 20.24
CA THR A 470 33.58 -14.00 20.15
C THR A 470 32.64 -14.09 18.96
N ILE A 471 32.39 -12.97 18.28
CA ILE A 471 31.38 -12.78 17.21
C ILE A 471 29.95 -12.94 17.75
N LEU A 472 29.67 -14.03 18.45
CA LEU A 472 28.36 -14.31 19.04
C LEU A 472 28.39 -14.12 20.56
N PRO A 473 27.25 -13.77 21.17
CA PRO A 473 25.95 -13.48 20.56
C PRO A 473 25.89 -12.11 19.89
N ILE A 474 24.98 -11.99 18.90
CA ILE A 474 24.61 -10.73 18.26
C ILE A 474 23.57 -10.01 19.14
N VAL A 475 23.58 -8.68 19.10
CA VAL A 475 22.59 -7.82 19.78
C VAL A 475 22.10 -6.75 18.78
N LEU A 476 20.80 -6.60 18.64
CA LEU A 476 20.21 -5.57 17.76
C LEU A 476 20.32 -4.20 18.43
N ARG A 477 20.81 -3.18 17.72
CA ARG A 477 21.00 -1.81 18.27
C ARG A 477 20.68 -0.73 17.26
N ASN A 478 20.39 0.47 17.76
CA ASN A 478 20.26 1.72 17.00
C ASN A 478 21.65 2.28 16.65
N GLY A 479 22.36 1.62 15.75
CA GLY A 479 23.79 1.81 15.54
C GLY A 479 24.19 2.41 14.19
N ALA A 480 23.24 2.70 13.28
CA ALA A 480 23.54 3.31 12.00
C ALA A 480 22.79 4.64 11.80
N LYS A 481 23.30 5.43 10.86
CA LYS A 481 22.70 6.69 10.38
C LYS A 481 23.07 6.92 8.92
N GLY A 482 22.39 7.83 8.27
CA GLY A 482 22.74 8.19 6.89
C GLY A 482 21.68 9.02 6.20
N GLU A 483 21.84 9.11 4.90
CA GLU A 483 21.05 9.99 4.05
C GLU A 483 20.60 9.25 2.80
N SER A 484 19.38 9.58 2.32
CA SER A 484 18.96 9.25 0.97
C SER A 484 18.40 10.49 0.27
N TYR A 485 18.62 10.60 -1.04
CA TYR A 485 18.12 11.73 -1.82
C TYR A 485 17.90 11.32 -3.27
N GLY A 486 17.03 12.06 -3.95
CA GLY A 486 16.72 11.78 -5.33
C GLY A 486 15.59 12.63 -5.90
N LEU A 487 15.10 12.17 -7.04
CA LEU A 487 14.00 12.78 -7.77
C LEU A 487 12.93 11.73 -8.06
N GLU A 488 11.68 12.15 -7.95
CA GLU A 488 10.51 11.41 -8.40
C GLU A 488 9.79 12.26 -9.45
N ALA A 489 9.44 11.70 -10.60
CA ALA A 489 8.78 12.44 -11.66
C ALA A 489 7.81 11.56 -12.44
N TRP A 490 6.68 12.15 -12.86
CA TRP A 490 5.75 11.52 -13.79
C TRP A 490 5.00 12.54 -14.62
N ALA A 491 4.57 12.06 -15.79
CA ALA A 491 3.79 12.81 -16.74
C ALA A 491 2.63 11.96 -17.28
N THR A 492 1.51 12.60 -17.55
CA THR A 492 0.40 12.03 -18.31
C THR A 492 0.15 12.92 -19.51
N PHE A 493 0.15 12.33 -20.70
CA PHE A 493 -0.09 13.02 -21.95
C PHE A 493 -1.22 12.34 -22.75
N THR A 494 -2.31 13.06 -22.97
CA THR A 494 -3.40 12.65 -23.85
C THR A 494 -3.02 13.04 -25.28
N VAL A 495 -2.47 12.08 -26.03
CA VAL A 495 -2.03 12.29 -27.43
C VAL A 495 -3.22 12.61 -28.32
N THR A 496 -4.25 11.79 -28.19
CA THR A 496 -5.58 11.95 -28.81
C THR A 496 -6.63 11.47 -27.82
N ASP A 497 -7.90 11.64 -28.09
CA ASP A 497 -9.00 11.24 -27.19
C ASP A 497 -9.06 9.72 -26.97
N TRP A 498 -8.46 8.93 -27.86
CA TRP A 498 -8.38 7.46 -27.77
C TRP A 498 -7.01 6.94 -27.36
N TRP A 499 -5.98 7.81 -27.18
CA TRP A 499 -4.61 7.40 -26.86
C TRP A 499 -3.99 8.26 -25.78
N ARG A 500 -3.59 7.63 -24.67
CA ARG A 500 -2.94 8.25 -23.52
C ARG A 500 -1.58 7.60 -23.24
N LEU A 501 -0.58 8.43 -23.03
CA LEU A 501 0.74 8.03 -22.57
C LEU A 501 0.93 8.45 -21.12
N ARG A 502 1.55 7.59 -20.32
CA ARG A 502 2.03 7.88 -18.98
C ARG A 502 3.48 7.46 -18.86
N ALA A 503 4.34 8.38 -18.47
CA ALA A 503 5.75 8.13 -18.20
C ALA A 503 6.06 8.53 -16.77
N GLY A 504 6.95 7.81 -16.12
CA GLY A 504 7.38 8.18 -14.77
C GLY A 504 8.57 7.37 -14.31
N GLY A 505 9.14 7.79 -13.18
CA GLY A 505 10.27 7.11 -12.59
C GLY A 505 10.83 7.87 -11.41
N ASN A 506 11.86 7.27 -10.81
CA ASN A 506 12.58 7.88 -9.70
C ASN A 506 14.09 7.59 -9.80
N THR A 507 14.85 8.42 -9.10
CA THR A 507 16.27 8.20 -8.84
C THR A 507 16.52 8.17 -7.34
N LEU A 508 17.51 7.38 -6.90
CA LEU A 508 17.86 7.21 -5.50
C LEU A 508 19.38 7.15 -5.33
N GLN A 509 19.89 8.01 -4.46
CA GLN A 509 21.24 7.93 -3.92
C GLN A 509 21.14 7.71 -2.40
N ARG A 510 22.05 6.93 -1.83
CA ARG A 510 22.08 6.58 -0.40
C ARG A 510 23.51 6.57 0.11
N ASP A 511 23.68 7.08 1.32
CA ASP A 511 24.92 6.98 2.10
C ASP A 511 24.57 6.65 3.55
N TYR A 512 24.68 5.37 3.91
CA TYR A 512 24.45 4.90 5.27
C TYR A 512 25.75 4.40 5.87
N ARG A 513 25.94 4.65 7.17
CA ARG A 513 27.15 4.28 7.91
C ARG A 513 26.86 3.87 9.33
N VAL A 514 27.65 2.96 9.85
CA VAL A 514 27.65 2.59 11.25
C VAL A 514 28.22 3.75 12.08
N LYS A 515 27.60 4.03 13.23
CA LYS A 515 28.08 5.07 14.18
C LYS A 515 29.45 4.70 14.74
N ALA A 516 30.27 5.71 15.06
CA ALA A 516 31.61 5.52 15.59
C ALA A 516 31.59 4.68 16.88
N GLY A 517 32.48 3.69 16.96
CA GLY A 517 32.60 2.78 18.11
C GLY A 517 31.64 1.60 18.11
N LEU A 518 30.76 1.49 17.11
CA LEU A 518 29.88 0.35 16.90
C LEU A 518 30.36 -0.50 15.71
N ASN A 519 29.82 -1.68 15.59
CA ASN A 519 30.03 -2.57 14.45
C ASN A 519 28.70 -3.15 13.97
N ASP A 520 28.71 -3.77 12.81
CA ASP A 520 27.55 -4.44 12.26
C ASP A 520 27.96 -5.75 11.56
N PHE A 521 27.39 -6.86 12.00
CA PHE A 521 27.65 -8.19 11.46
C PHE A 521 27.23 -8.31 9.99
N THR A 522 26.12 -7.68 9.63
CA THR A 522 25.53 -7.73 8.29
C THR A 522 26.14 -6.72 7.32
N GLN A 523 27.06 -5.85 7.77
CA GLN A 523 27.65 -4.78 6.98
C GLN A 523 26.57 -3.89 6.31
N LEU A 524 25.55 -3.51 7.07
CA LEU A 524 24.39 -2.72 6.65
C LEU A 524 23.50 -3.39 5.58
N GLN A 525 23.55 -4.71 5.43
CA GLN A 525 22.59 -5.41 4.56
C GLN A 525 21.15 -5.17 5.02
N ILE A 526 20.93 -4.98 6.32
CA ILE A 526 19.62 -4.63 6.88
C ILE A 526 19.09 -3.28 6.35
N ALA A 527 19.93 -2.39 5.82
CA ALA A 527 19.50 -1.17 5.15
C ALA A 527 18.98 -1.41 3.72
N GLY A 528 18.88 -2.69 3.30
CA GLY A 528 18.26 -3.11 2.06
C GLY A 528 19.13 -2.99 0.82
N ALA A 529 18.53 -3.38 -0.30
CA ALA A 529 19.13 -3.29 -1.62
C ALA A 529 18.18 -2.58 -2.58
N ASP A 530 18.67 -1.54 -3.24
CA ASP A 530 17.85 -0.68 -4.08
C ASP A 530 18.51 -0.38 -5.43
N PRO A 531 17.71 -0.16 -6.49
CA PRO A 531 18.21 0.37 -7.74
C PRO A 531 18.46 1.88 -7.61
N ARG A 532 19.48 2.40 -8.32
CA ARG A 532 19.74 3.85 -8.39
C ARG A 532 18.68 4.61 -9.20
N TYR A 533 17.94 3.92 -10.05
CA TYR A 533 16.85 4.47 -10.83
C TYR A 533 15.87 3.40 -11.25
N GLN A 534 14.66 3.80 -11.46
CA GLN A 534 13.65 3.05 -12.21
C GLN A 534 12.85 4.01 -13.08
N ALA A 535 12.36 3.51 -14.22
CA ALA A 535 11.53 4.26 -15.15
C ALA A 535 10.47 3.36 -15.76
N GLN A 536 9.32 3.94 -16.06
CA GLN A 536 8.21 3.25 -16.72
C GLN A 536 7.57 4.13 -17.78
N LEU A 537 7.07 3.49 -18.83
CA LEU A 537 6.27 4.09 -19.88
C LEU A 537 5.05 3.20 -20.12
N ARG A 538 3.87 3.78 -20.08
CA ARG A 538 2.60 3.07 -20.34
C ARG A 538 1.84 3.78 -21.45
N SER A 539 1.31 3.00 -22.37
CA SER A 539 0.50 3.45 -23.50
C SER A 539 -0.86 2.76 -23.43
N GLY A 540 -1.91 3.52 -23.18
CA GLY A 540 -3.29 3.05 -23.18
C GLY A 540 -4.02 3.57 -24.41
N MET A 541 -4.54 2.67 -25.23
CA MET A 541 -5.21 2.98 -26.48
C MET A 541 -6.59 2.34 -26.52
N GLN A 542 -7.57 3.07 -26.98
CA GLN A 542 -8.89 2.55 -27.35
C GLN A 542 -8.93 2.44 -28.88
N VAL A 543 -8.46 1.30 -29.40
CA VAL A 543 -8.25 1.09 -30.84
C VAL A 543 -9.56 1.13 -31.63
N THR A 544 -10.63 0.60 -31.02
CA THR A 544 -12.02 0.73 -31.51
C THR A 544 -12.94 1.03 -30.33
N ALA A 545 -14.23 1.29 -30.58
CA ALA A 545 -15.21 1.43 -29.51
C ALA A 545 -15.22 0.24 -28.52
N ASP A 546 -14.83 -0.96 -28.97
CA ASP A 546 -14.91 -2.20 -28.19
C ASP A 546 -13.55 -2.83 -27.87
N VAL A 547 -12.44 -2.29 -28.37
CA VAL A 547 -11.10 -2.90 -28.19
C VAL A 547 -10.13 -1.90 -27.56
N ASP A 548 -9.64 -2.26 -26.40
CA ASP A 548 -8.54 -1.58 -25.70
C ASP A 548 -7.22 -2.34 -25.94
N LEU A 549 -6.14 -1.59 -26.18
CA LEU A 549 -4.77 -2.09 -26.23
C LEU A 549 -3.92 -1.33 -25.21
N ASP A 550 -3.30 -2.03 -24.31
CA ASP A 550 -2.42 -1.50 -23.28
C ASP A 550 -1.02 -2.06 -23.43
N LEU A 551 -0.01 -1.20 -23.41
CA LEU A 551 1.39 -1.58 -23.43
C LEU A 551 2.10 -0.91 -22.27
N ALA A 552 2.96 -1.64 -21.60
CA ALA A 552 3.79 -1.13 -20.51
C ALA A 552 5.25 -1.55 -20.72
N LEU A 553 6.16 -0.65 -20.42
CA LEU A 553 7.60 -0.89 -20.39
C LEU A 553 8.12 -0.37 -19.05
N ARG A 554 8.83 -1.23 -18.29
CA ARG A 554 9.46 -0.88 -17.03
C ARG A 554 10.94 -1.23 -17.08
N ARG A 555 11.80 -0.26 -16.76
CA ARG A 555 13.24 -0.45 -16.59
C ARG A 555 13.61 -0.25 -15.15
N VAL A 556 14.26 -1.24 -14.53
CA VAL A 556 14.85 -1.16 -13.20
C VAL A 556 16.37 -1.26 -13.33
N GLY A 557 17.07 -0.33 -12.71
CA GLY A 557 18.53 -0.34 -12.64
C GLY A 557 19.03 -1.54 -11.83
N ARG A 558 20.35 -1.74 -11.84
CA ARG A 558 20.98 -2.76 -11.00
C ARG A 558 20.62 -2.52 -9.54
N VAL A 559 20.14 -3.55 -8.85
CA VAL A 559 19.84 -3.53 -7.42
C VAL A 559 21.13 -3.82 -6.65
N THR A 560 21.51 -2.92 -5.76
CA THR A 560 22.77 -3.04 -4.99
C THR A 560 22.52 -2.82 -3.51
N THR A 561 23.27 -3.50 -2.65
CA THR A 561 23.34 -3.19 -1.22
C THR A 561 23.99 -1.82 -1.00
N VAL A 562 23.97 -1.32 0.23
CA VAL A 562 24.66 -0.08 0.62
C VAL A 562 26.15 -0.09 0.27
N ASN A 563 26.80 -1.24 0.43
CA ASN A 563 28.22 -1.43 0.13
C ASN A 563 28.51 -1.69 -1.36
N GLY A 564 27.50 -1.54 -2.24
CA GLY A 564 27.65 -1.69 -3.69
C GLY A 564 27.70 -3.14 -4.18
N VAL A 565 27.43 -4.12 -3.31
CA VAL A 565 27.34 -5.52 -3.73
C VAL A 565 26.07 -5.71 -4.56
N GLU A 566 26.20 -6.33 -5.73
CA GLU A 566 25.06 -6.62 -6.59
C GLU A 566 24.12 -7.63 -5.92
N ASN A 567 22.86 -7.25 -5.77
CA ASN A 567 21.78 -8.09 -5.25
C ASN A 567 20.97 -8.69 -6.41
N ALA A 568 20.63 -7.86 -7.42
CA ALA A 568 19.97 -8.31 -8.63
C ALA A 568 20.46 -7.50 -9.85
N PRO A 569 20.57 -8.12 -11.04
CA PRO A 569 20.96 -7.42 -12.26
C PRO A 569 19.88 -6.44 -12.70
N ALA A 570 20.27 -5.47 -13.53
CA ALA A 570 19.30 -4.57 -14.15
C ALA A 570 18.45 -5.31 -15.18
N TYR A 571 17.14 -5.05 -15.20
CA TYR A 571 16.21 -5.68 -16.13
C TYR A 571 15.27 -4.68 -16.80
N THR A 572 14.72 -5.08 -17.94
CA THR A 572 13.63 -4.39 -18.64
C THR A 572 12.48 -5.37 -18.81
N GLU A 573 11.32 -4.98 -18.36
CA GLU A 573 10.07 -5.75 -18.45
C GLU A 573 9.13 -5.06 -19.42
N ALA A 574 8.45 -5.83 -20.26
CA ALA A 574 7.38 -5.33 -21.12
C ALA A 574 6.14 -6.18 -20.92
N ASP A 575 5.02 -5.50 -20.78
CA ASP A 575 3.70 -6.10 -20.65
C ASP A 575 2.78 -5.59 -21.74
N ALA A 576 1.83 -6.42 -22.15
CA ALA A 576 0.82 -6.06 -23.14
C ALA A 576 -0.53 -6.66 -22.76
N ARG A 577 -1.62 -5.91 -22.97
CA ARG A 577 -2.97 -6.40 -22.77
C ARG A 577 -3.88 -5.96 -23.91
N ILE A 578 -4.71 -6.88 -24.37
CA ILE A 578 -5.83 -6.61 -25.26
C ILE A 578 -7.11 -6.91 -24.48
N GLY A 579 -8.02 -5.93 -24.39
CA GLY A 579 -9.34 -6.08 -23.83
C GLY A 579 -10.40 -5.91 -24.93
N TRP A 580 -11.35 -6.82 -25.00
CA TRP A 580 -12.43 -6.79 -25.98
C TRP A 580 -13.79 -6.84 -25.30
N ARG A 581 -14.58 -5.80 -25.48
CA ARG A 581 -15.99 -5.73 -25.07
C ARG A 581 -16.86 -6.45 -26.10
N VAL A 582 -17.18 -7.71 -25.81
CA VAL A 582 -17.98 -8.57 -26.68
C VAL A 582 -19.41 -8.05 -26.81
N ARG A 583 -19.93 -7.49 -25.72
CA ARG A 583 -21.24 -6.85 -25.60
C ARG A 583 -21.27 -5.98 -24.33
N PRO A 584 -22.26 -5.09 -24.15
CA PRO A 584 -22.42 -4.37 -22.88
C PRO A 584 -22.38 -5.33 -21.69
N GLY A 585 -21.59 -4.98 -20.67
CA GLY A 585 -21.40 -5.78 -19.47
C GLY A 585 -20.48 -7.01 -19.62
N LEU A 586 -19.96 -7.35 -20.80
CA LEU A 586 -19.07 -8.50 -21.00
C LEU A 586 -17.76 -8.10 -21.69
N GLU A 587 -16.63 -8.22 -20.98
CA GLU A 587 -15.27 -8.01 -21.50
C GLU A 587 -14.47 -9.32 -21.40
N LEU A 588 -13.76 -9.64 -22.46
CA LEU A 588 -12.70 -10.65 -22.49
C LEU A 588 -11.35 -9.95 -22.62
N SER A 589 -10.31 -10.49 -22.00
CA SER A 589 -8.97 -9.93 -22.13
C SER A 589 -7.88 -11.00 -22.17
N VAL A 590 -6.77 -10.65 -22.83
CA VAL A 590 -5.54 -11.43 -22.82
C VAL A 590 -4.42 -10.49 -22.42
N SER A 591 -3.66 -10.87 -21.39
CA SER A 591 -2.50 -10.14 -20.89
C SER A 591 -1.26 -11.01 -20.96
N GLY A 592 -0.15 -10.43 -21.41
CA GLY A 592 1.16 -11.04 -21.37
C GLY A 592 2.07 -10.20 -20.48
N PHE A 593 2.77 -10.85 -19.57
CA PHE A 593 3.67 -10.21 -18.60
C PHE A 593 5.11 -10.66 -18.83
N ASN A 594 6.06 -9.75 -18.56
CA ASN A 594 7.50 -10.00 -18.71
C ASN A 594 7.88 -10.53 -20.10
N LEU A 595 7.32 -9.95 -21.16
CA LEU A 595 7.43 -10.47 -22.54
C LEU A 595 8.86 -10.43 -23.11
N LEU A 596 9.75 -9.58 -22.55
CA LEU A 596 11.13 -9.43 -23.02
C LEU A 596 12.12 -10.43 -22.43
N ASN A 597 11.75 -11.11 -21.34
CA ASN A 597 12.64 -12.07 -20.68
C ASN A 597 11.90 -13.38 -20.45
N ASP A 598 12.59 -14.50 -20.56
CA ASP A 598 12.02 -15.78 -20.12
C ASP A 598 11.85 -15.78 -18.59
N HIS A 599 12.87 -15.25 -17.89
CA HIS A 599 12.88 -15.05 -16.45
C HIS A 599 13.75 -13.83 -16.11
N HIS A 600 13.44 -13.11 -15.01
CA HIS A 600 14.34 -12.11 -14.43
C HIS A 600 14.29 -12.15 -12.89
N LEU A 601 15.37 -11.70 -12.26
CA LEU A 601 15.50 -11.57 -10.82
C LEU A 601 15.18 -10.14 -10.41
N GLU A 602 14.32 -9.95 -9.42
CA GLU A 602 13.96 -8.63 -8.90
C GLU A 602 14.70 -8.30 -7.60
N ILE A 603 14.92 -9.29 -6.75
CA ILE A 603 15.62 -9.17 -5.49
C ILE A 603 16.19 -10.54 -5.10
N ASN A 604 17.40 -10.55 -4.56
CA ASN A 604 17.98 -11.72 -3.92
C ASN A 604 17.98 -11.49 -2.41
N ASP A 605 17.01 -12.08 -1.72
CA ASP A 605 16.93 -12.01 -0.28
C ASP A 605 17.51 -13.28 0.34
N ALA A 606 18.67 -13.13 0.99
CA ALA A 606 19.39 -14.27 1.59
C ALA A 606 18.61 -14.96 2.73
N SER A 607 17.63 -14.26 3.32
CA SER A 607 16.76 -14.83 4.37
C SER A 607 15.72 -15.81 3.82
N THR A 608 15.48 -15.77 2.49
CA THR A 608 14.45 -16.54 1.79
C THR A 608 15.02 -17.51 0.75
N ALA A 609 16.22 -18.06 0.96
CA ALA A 609 16.82 -19.03 0.02
C ALA A 609 15.90 -20.22 -0.27
N PRO A 610 15.83 -20.71 -1.53
CA PRO A 610 16.61 -20.33 -2.70
C PRO A 610 16.04 -19.11 -3.44
N VAL A 611 16.91 -18.46 -4.24
CA VAL A 611 16.58 -17.33 -5.12
C VAL A 611 15.40 -17.66 -6.03
N ARG A 612 14.49 -16.71 -6.20
CA ARG A 612 13.31 -16.84 -7.07
C ARG A 612 13.40 -15.88 -8.26
N THR A 613 12.95 -16.32 -9.42
CA THR A 613 12.88 -15.51 -10.64
C THR A 613 11.44 -15.36 -11.11
N VAL A 614 11.12 -14.19 -11.65
CA VAL A 614 9.80 -13.89 -12.22
C VAL A 614 9.76 -14.39 -13.67
N PRO A 615 8.87 -15.35 -14.01
CA PRO A 615 8.79 -15.90 -15.36
C PRO A 615 7.98 -14.99 -16.30
N ARG A 616 8.14 -15.20 -17.63
CA ARG A 616 7.16 -14.77 -18.62
C ARG A 616 5.85 -15.52 -18.39
N SER A 617 4.73 -14.81 -18.49
CA SER A 617 3.42 -15.46 -18.29
C SER A 617 2.32 -14.84 -19.14
N VAL A 618 1.28 -15.60 -19.37
CA VAL A 618 0.05 -15.18 -20.06
C VAL A 618 -1.14 -15.40 -19.13
N TYR A 619 -2.09 -14.47 -19.18
CA TYR A 619 -3.33 -14.52 -18.41
C TYR A 619 -4.52 -14.15 -19.29
N VAL A 620 -5.57 -14.96 -19.27
CA VAL A 620 -6.85 -14.72 -19.93
C VAL A 620 -7.89 -14.37 -18.89
N GLY A 621 -8.55 -13.24 -19.07
CA GLY A 621 -9.56 -12.71 -18.14
C GLY A 621 -10.93 -12.58 -18.78
N LEU A 622 -11.96 -12.75 -17.95
CA LEU A 622 -13.36 -12.49 -18.25
C LEU A 622 -13.91 -11.57 -17.16
N ARG A 623 -14.59 -10.51 -17.59
CA ARG A 623 -15.35 -9.63 -16.72
C ARG A 623 -16.78 -9.54 -17.20
N TRP A 624 -17.73 -9.79 -16.30
CA TRP A 624 -19.14 -9.80 -16.61
C TRP A 624 -19.95 -9.12 -15.52
N GLY A 625 -20.78 -8.15 -15.87
CA GLY A 625 -21.64 -7.39 -14.97
C GLY A 625 -23.04 -7.20 -15.56
N PHE A 626 -24.05 -7.20 -14.69
CA PHE A 626 -25.45 -6.95 -14.98
C PHE A 626 -25.94 -5.70 -14.27
#